data_209948987cc86ed49ce0b1c685cbbec8
#
_entry.id   209948987cc86ed49ce0b1c685cbbec8
#
_cell.length_a   1.000
_cell.length_b   1.000
_cell.length_c   1.000
_cell.angle_alpha   90.00
_cell.angle_beta   90.00
_cell.angle_gamma   90.00
#
_symmetry.space_group_name_H-M   'P 1'
#
loop_
_entity.id
_entity.type
_entity.pdbx_description
1 polymer ?
#
loop_
_entity_poly.entity_id
_entity_poly.type
_entity_poly.pdbx_seq_one_letter_code
_entity_poly.pdbx_strand_id
1 'polypeptide(L)'
;MTPSEMHNGNAIEYWYELHKRQSDWAFRAYGRLIQTLSEDVQEKLSLKDEAAQPYVVIFGKTQVGKTTLLLDLMGIAAEQMPIISEVMRGGREQGKSATATTMEYRASLGEYWGLTIPGESAPRLLYSDQEMKRALGHLREVMESGQLVAESPCVVHIPKRFFDTANSRATNVRILDLPGDNPANEQEQKHVNQMAKTYLP
;
A
#
# COMPACT_ATOMS: atom_id res chain seq x y z
N MET A 1 -38.77 14.10 -8.59
CA MET A 1 -38.47 12.81 -9.24
C MET A 1 -38.84 11.70 -8.28
N THR A 2 -39.85 10.94 -8.62
CA THR A 2 -40.31 9.81 -7.84
C THR A 2 -39.45 8.56 -8.12
N PRO A 3 -39.33 7.57 -7.19
CA PRO A 3 -38.53 6.38 -7.38
C PRO A 3 -38.84 5.53 -8.63
N SER A 4 -40.04 5.73 -9.24
CA SER A 4 -40.46 4.97 -10.41
C SER A 4 -39.93 5.49 -11.75
N GLU A 5 -39.36 6.71 -11.80
CA GLU A 5 -38.75 7.26 -13.03
C GLU A 5 -37.30 6.82 -13.27
N MET A 6 -36.75 5.99 -12.36
CA MET A 6 -35.35 5.55 -12.39
C MET A 6 -35.10 4.28 -13.20
N HIS A 7 -36.07 3.73 -13.91
CA HIS A 7 -35.98 2.34 -14.41
C HIS A 7 -35.40 2.14 -15.79
N ASN A 8 -34.94 3.19 -16.51
CA ASN A 8 -34.39 3.05 -17.86
C ASN A 8 -32.97 3.61 -18.06
N GLY A 9 -32.27 4.00 -17.00
CA GLY A 9 -30.89 4.44 -17.08
C GLY A 9 -29.91 3.34 -16.63
N ASN A 10 -28.76 3.28 -17.26
CA ASN A 10 -27.66 2.43 -16.81
C ASN A 10 -27.33 2.78 -15.33
N ALA A 11 -27.40 1.81 -14.44
CA ALA A 11 -27.14 2.00 -13.01
C ALA A 11 -25.76 2.63 -12.73
N ILE A 12 -24.78 2.38 -13.61
CA ILE A 12 -23.42 2.96 -13.55
C ILE A 12 -23.45 4.47 -13.84
N GLU A 13 -24.21 4.93 -14.86
CA GLU A 13 -24.36 6.34 -15.20
C GLU A 13 -25.07 7.09 -14.08
N TYR A 14 -26.11 6.49 -13.52
CA TYR A 14 -26.81 7.07 -12.37
C TYR A 14 -25.89 7.21 -11.16
N TRP A 15 -25.11 6.19 -10.86
CA TRP A 15 -24.12 6.21 -9.77
C TRP A 15 -23.05 7.29 -10.00
N TYR A 16 -22.56 7.40 -11.22
CA TYR A 16 -21.57 8.40 -11.60
C TYR A 16 -22.09 9.83 -11.42
N GLU A 17 -23.33 10.11 -11.85
CA GLU A 17 -23.98 11.42 -11.67
C GLU A 17 -24.24 11.74 -10.18
N LEU A 18 -24.62 10.75 -9.40
CA LEU A 18 -24.79 10.90 -7.95
C LEU A 18 -23.47 11.21 -7.25
N HIS A 19 -22.41 10.51 -7.63
CA HIS A 19 -21.06 10.75 -7.12
C HIS A 19 -20.54 12.14 -7.50
N LYS A 20 -20.79 12.60 -8.72
CA LYS A 20 -20.46 13.95 -9.17
C LYS A 20 -21.14 15.03 -8.33
N ARG A 21 -22.41 14.83 -8.00
CA ARG A 21 -23.21 15.80 -7.21
C ARG A 21 -22.88 15.79 -5.72
N GLN A 22 -22.37 14.69 -5.21
CA GLN A 22 -22.08 14.49 -3.79
C GLN A 22 -20.73 13.78 -3.62
N SER A 23 -19.67 14.39 -4.14
CA SER A 23 -18.31 13.84 -4.08
C SER A 23 -17.81 13.56 -2.65
N ASP A 24 -18.42 14.22 -1.65
CA ASP A 24 -18.13 14.09 -0.23
C ASP A 24 -19.02 13.06 0.51
N TRP A 25 -19.87 12.31 -0.21
CA TRP A 25 -20.82 11.39 0.41
C TRP A 25 -20.15 10.32 1.29
N ALA A 26 -19.01 9.79 0.84
CA ALA A 26 -18.26 8.78 1.59
C ALA A 26 -17.71 9.37 2.90
N PHE A 27 -17.23 10.60 2.85
CA PHE A 27 -16.73 11.31 4.02
C PHE A 27 -17.84 11.57 5.04
N ARG A 28 -19.03 11.97 4.57
CA ARG A 28 -20.21 12.17 5.43
C ARG A 28 -20.73 10.85 6.00
N ALA A 29 -20.75 9.79 5.19
CA ALA A 29 -21.16 8.46 5.65
C ALA A 29 -20.20 7.93 6.71
N TYR A 30 -18.89 8.09 6.51
CA TYR A 30 -17.86 7.73 7.47
C TYR A 30 -18.02 8.53 8.79
N GLY A 31 -18.19 9.85 8.71
CA GLY A 31 -18.41 10.68 9.90
C GLY A 31 -19.64 10.25 10.72
N ARG A 32 -20.74 9.90 10.04
CA ARG A 32 -21.93 9.35 10.71
C ARG A 32 -21.68 8.00 11.34
N LEU A 33 -20.96 7.10 10.65
CA LEU A 33 -20.59 5.80 11.18
C LEU A 33 -19.78 5.96 12.47
N ILE A 34 -18.74 6.80 12.45
CA ILE A 34 -17.90 7.05 13.63
C ILE A 34 -18.75 7.51 14.82
N GLN A 35 -19.70 8.41 14.61
CA GLN A 35 -20.59 8.91 15.67
C GLN A 35 -21.50 7.82 16.29
N THR A 36 -21.72 6.71 15.60
CA THR A 36 -22.52 5.57 16.13
C THR A 36 -21.68 4.55 16.89
N LEU A 37 -20.35 4.67 16.86
CA LEU A 37 -19.45 3.74 17.54
C LEU A 37 -19.26 4.15 19.01
N SER A 38 -18.88 3.20 19.85
CA SER A 38 -18.54 3.47 21.24
C SER A 38 -17.28 4.34 21.36
N GLU A 39 -17.15 5.10 22.45
CA GLU A 39 -16.06 6.06 22.65
C GLU A 39 -14.67 5.42 22.57
N ASP A 40 -14.50 4.22 23.08
CA ASP A 40 -13.25 3.46 23.03
C ASP A 40 -12.86 3.07 21.56
N VAL A 41 -13.85 2.81 20.71
CA VAL A 41 -13.63 2.53 19.28
C VAL A 41 -13.36 3.85 18.54
N GLN A 42 -14.07 4.92 18.87
CA GLN A 42 -13.81 6.25 18.29
C GLN A 42 -12.38 6.71 18.62
N GLU A 43 -11.93 6.55 19.87
CA GLU A 43 -10.58 6.88 20.28
C GLU A 43 -9.52 6.07 19.50
N LYS A 44 -9.70 4.75 19.38
CA LYS A 44 -8.81 3.89 18.59
C LYS A 44 -8.77 4.25 17.10
N LEU A 45 -9.85 4.78 16.58
CA LEU A 45 -9.92 5.24 15.19
C LEU A 45 -9.33 6.65 15.02
N SER A 46 -9.49 7.54 16.01
CA SER A 46 -8.94 8.91 15.97
C SER A 46 -7.44 8.96 16.20
N LEU A 47 -6.87 8.03 16.96
CA LEU A 47 -5.43 7.88 17.13
C LEU A 47 -4.71 7.47 15.81
N LYS A 48 -5.48 7.13 14.77
CA LYS A 48 -4.98 6.85 13.42
C LYS A 48 -5.16 8.03 12.46
N ASP A 49 -5.08 9.26 12.93
CA ASP A 49 -5.35 10.46 12.13
C ASP A 49 -4.36 10.74 10.98
N GLU A 50 -3.22 10.06 10.91
CA GLU A 50 -2.51 9.87 9.65
C GLU A 50 -3.26 8.94 8.68
N ALA A 51 -4.33 8.34 9.10
CA ALA A 51 -5.11 7.29 8.48
C ALA A 51 -6.43 7.75 7.85
N ALA A 52 -6.63 9.02 7.59
CA ALA A 52 -7.79 9.49 6.80
C ALA A 52 -7.73 9.02 5.33
N GLN A 53 -6.62 8.44 4.88
CA GLN A 53 -6.53 7.81 3.57
C GLN A 53 -6.82 6.32 3.70
N PRO A 54 -7.81 5.79 2.97
CA PRO A 54 -8.05 4.36 2.93
C PRO A 54 -6.79 3.62 2.47
N TYR A 55 -6.52 2.48 3.07
CA TYR A 55 -5.44 1.61 2.62
C TYR A 55 -6.01 0.27 2.15
N VAL A 56 -5.36 -0.31 1.15
CA VAL A 56 -5.60 -1.66 0.67
C VAL A 56 -4.50 -2.55 1.22
N VAL A 57 -4.88 -3.62 1.90
CA VAL A 57 -3.91 -4.61 2.41
C VAL A 57 -3.93 -5.82 1.49
N ILE A 58 -2.76 -6.20 0.99
CA ILE A 58 -2.58 -7.43 0.24
C ILE A 58 -1.86 -8.44 1.13
N PHE A 59 -2.57 -9.54 1.40
CA PHE A 59 -2.08 -10.63 2.24
C PHE A 59 -2.29 -11.98 1.54
N GLY A 60 -1.46 -12.97 1.84
CA GLY A 60 -1.57 -14.33 1.32
C GLY A 60 -0.22 -14.98 1.10
N LYS A 61 -0.24 -16.20 0.53
CA LYS A 61 0.96 -17.02 0.31
C LYS A 61 2.05 -16.28 -0.47
N THR A 62 3.28 -16.63 -0.20
CA THR A 62 4.43 -16.18 -1.00
C THR A 62 4.29 -16.60 -2.46
N GLN A 63 4.79 -15.79 -3.38
CA GLN A 63 4.89 -16.10 -4.82
C GLN A 63 3.57 -16.24 -5.60
N VAL A 64 2.45 -15.80 -5.03
CA VAL A 64 1.15 -15.79 -5.75
C VAL A 64 0.93 -14.52 -6.59
N GLY A 65 1.94 -13.67 -6.73
CA GLY A 65 1.84 -12.44 -7.52
C GLY A 65 1.29 -11.22 -6.78
N LYS A 66 1.31 -11.22 -5.42
CA LYS A 66 0.82 -10.07 -4.62
C LYS A 66 1.42 -8.74 -5.04
N THR A 67 2.75 -8.65 -5.07
CA THR A 67 3.45 -7.41 -5.44
C THR A 67 3.13 -6.98 -6.87
N THR A 68 2.97 -7.92 -7.81
CA THR A 68 2.56 -7.61 -9.19
C THR A 68 1.16 -7.02 -9.23
N LEU A 69 0.20 -7.65 -8.55
CA LEU A 69 -1.18 -7.14 -8.44
C LEU A 69 -1.20 -5.75 -7.81
N LEU A 70 -0.40 -5.54 -6.78
CA LEU A 70 -0.29 -4.28 -6.07
C LEU A 70 0.22 -3.17 -6.99
N LEU A 71 1.28 -3.42 -7.74
CA LEU A 71 1.85 -2.46 -8.69
C LEU A 71 0.87 -2.12 -9.81
N ASP A 72 0.10 -3.11 -10.30
CA ASP A 72 -0.96 -2.91 -11.27
C ASP A 72 -2.09 -2.03 -10.71
N LEU A 73 -2.53 -2.29 -9.48
CA LEU A 73 -3.53 -1.47 -8.79
C LEU A 73 -3.06 -0.03 -8.56
N MET A 74 -1.75 0.19 -8.39
CA MET A 74 -1.16 1.53 -8.32
C MET A 74 -1.14 2.26 -9.65
N GLY A 75 -1.37 1.58 -10.77
CA GLY A 75 -1.30 2.15 -12.12
C GLY A 75 0.11 2.20 -12.66
N ILE A 76 0.96 1.26 -12.29
CA ILE A 76 2.27 1.09 -12.92
C ILE A 76 2.07 0.65 -14.37
N ALA A 77 2.78 1.31 -15.30
CA ALA A 77 2.73 1.00 -16.71
C ALA A 77 3.21 -0.44 -16.98
N ALA A 78 2.49 -1.17 -17.82
CA ALA A 78 2.74 -2.60 -18.05
C ALA A 78 4.18 -2.89 -18.52
N GLU A 79 4.75 -2.02 -19.36
CA GLU A 79 6.12 -2.11 -19.84
C GLU A 79 7.17 -1.87 -18.76
N GLN A 80 6.81 -1.20 -17.65
CA GLN A 80 7.68 -0.91 -16.53
C GLN A 80 7.66 -2.01 -15.45
N MET A 81 6.66 -2.89 -15.49
CA MET A 81 6.48 -3.98 -14.51
C MET A 81 7.71 -4.88 -14.32
N PRO A 82 8.43 -5.31 -15.37
CA PRO A 82 9.63 -6.13 -15.20
C PRO A 82 10.73 -5.38 -14.44
N ILE A 83 10.96 -4.11 -14.76
CA ILE A 83 12.01 -3.28 -14.15
C ILE A 83 11.71 -3.05 -12.68
N ILE A 84 10.51 -2.58 -12.38
CA ILE A 84 10.13 -2.28 -10.99
C ILE A 84 10.10 -3.54 -10.13
N SER A 85 9.65 -4.69 -10.69
CA SER A 85 9.67 -5.97 -9.99
C SER A 85 11.09 -6.43 -9.66
N GLU A 86 12.05 -6.17 -10.53
CA GLU A 86 13.45 -6.48 -10.26
C GLU A 86 14.03 -5.61 -9.15
N VAL A 87 13.75 -4.30 -9.17
CA VAL A 87 14.16 -3.37 -8.11
C VAL A 87 13.59 -3.80 -6.76
N MET A 88 12.28 -4.12 -6.72
CA MET A 88 11.58 -4.50 -5.48
C MET A 88 12.11 -5.81 -4.88
N ARG A 89 12.67 -6.70 -5.67
CA ARG A 89 13.34 -7.91 -5.15
C ARG A 89 14.61 -7.62 -4.35
N GLY A 90 15.22 -6.44 -4.51
CA GLY A 90 16.44 -6.09 -3.79
C GLY A 90 17.60 -7.06 -4.01
N GLY A 91 17.70 -7.65 -5.22
CA GLY A 91 18.77 -8.61 -5.59
C GLY A 91 18.48 -10.07 -5.27
N ARG A 92 17.32 -10.42 -4.72
CA ARG A 92 16.97 -11.85 -4.50
C ARG A 92 16.68 -12.60 -5.80
N GLU A 93 17.03 -13.87 -5.79
CA GLU A 93 16.69 -14.82 -6.85
C GLU A 93 15.17 -15.00 -6.98
N GLN A 94 14.74 -15.38 -8.17
CA GLN A 94 13.34 -15.78 -8.40
C GLN A 94 13.02 -17.00 -7.52
N GLY A 95 11.85 -16.97 -6.90
CA GLY A 95 11.41 -18.10 -6.07
C GLY A 95 11.54 -17.89 -4.56
N LYS A 96 12.17 -16.80 -4.10
CA LYS A 96 12.19 -16.41 -2.67
C LYS A 96 11.25 -15.22 -2.43
N SER A 97 10.70 -15.11 -1.22
CA SER A 97 9.83 -13.96 -0.87
C SER A 97 10.57 -12.65 -1.15
N ALA A 98 9.97 -11.76 -1.91
CA ALA A 98 10.53 -10.43 -2.16
C ALA A 98 10.38 -9.53 -0.93
N THR A 99 9.36 -9.77 -0.12
CA THR A 99 8.95 -8.91 0.99
C THR A 99 9.44 -9.52 2.31
N ALA A 100 10.46 -8.93 2.92
CA ALA A 100 10.97 -9.33 4.23
C ALA A 100 10.20 -8.68 5.38
N THR A 101 9.49 -7.58 5.10
CA THR A 101 8.71 -6.79 6.06
C THR A 101 7.46 -6.24 5.38
N THR A 102 6.55 -5.69 6.17
CA THR A 102 5.43 -4.94 5.64
C THR A 102 5.94 -3.71 4.90
N MET A 103 5.56 -3.58 3.66
CA MET A 103 5.93 -2.48 2.80
C MET A 103 4.69 -1.67 2.44
N GLU A 104 4.77 -0.36 2.57
CA GLU A 104 3.78 0.56 2.05
C GLU A 104 4.34 1.21 0.77
N TYR A 105 3.55 1.21 -0.29
CA TYR A 105 3.95 1.80 -1.55
C TYR A 105 3.16 3.09 -1.81
N ARG A 106 3.88 4.12 -2.22
CA ARG A 106 3.35 5.44 -2.57
C ARG A 106 3.97 5.95 -3.88
N ALA A 107 3.27 6.82 -4.60
CA ALA A 107 3.89 7.55 -5.69
C ALA A 107 4.86 8.60 -5.14
N SER A 108 6.03 8.74 -5.73
CA SER A 108 6.95 9.83 -5.45
C SER A 108 6.41 11.16 -6.00
N LEU A 109 6.83 12.26 -5.41
CA LEU A 109 6.53 13.61 -5.93
C LEU A 109 7.36 13.96 -7.17
N GLY A 110 8.39 13.17 -7.49
CA GLY A 110 9.32 13.42 -8.60
C GLY A 110 9.84 12.14 -9.26
N GLU A 111 10.99 12.26 -9.92
CA GLU A 111 11.66 11.17 -10.64
C GLU A 111 12.71 10.42 -9.79
N TYR A 112 12.55 10.43 -8.50
CA TYR A 112 13.42 9.78 -7.53
C TYR A 112 12.65 8.71 -6.74
N TRP A 113 13.36 7.70 -6.28
CA TRP A 113 12.90 6.76 -5.29
C TRP A 113 12.99 7.37 -3.89
N GLY A 114 12.08 7.00 -3.00
CA GLY A 114 12.20 7.28 -1.58
C GLY A 114 12.07 6.01 -0.76
N LEU A 115 12.87 5.88 0.29
CA LEU A 115 12.77 4.79 1.25
C LEU A 115 12.74 5.37 2.66
N THR A 116 11.65 5.12 3.38
CA THR A 116 11.52 5.45 4.80
C THR A 116 11.51 4.16 5.61
N ILE A 117 12.45 4.04 6.52
CA ILE A 117 12.55 2.92 7.45
C ILE A 117 11.86 3.32 8.76
N PRO A 118 11.20 2.40 9.48
CA PRO A 118 10.60 2.71 10.79
C PRO A 118 11.58 3.42 11.73
N GLY A 119 11.12 4.52 12.32
CA GLY A 119 11.96 5.39 13.16
C GLY A 119 12.63 6.55 12.43
N GLU A 120 12.61 6.59 11.09
CA GLU A 120 13.08 7.73 10.33
C GLU A 120 11.95 8.73 10.09
N SER A 121 12.24 10.02 10.26
CA SER A 121 11.26 11.11 10.09
C SER A 121 11.10 11.57 8.64
N ALA A 122 12.04 11.20 7.75
CA ALA A 122 12.04 11.61 6.35
C ALA A 122 12.54 10.48 5.44
N PRO A 123 12.05 10.41 4.19
CA PRO A 123 12.53 9.43 3.23
C PRO A 123 13.98 9.71 2.81
N ARG A 124 14.76 8.65 2.69
CA ARG A 124 16.05 8.68 1.97
C ARG A 124 15.75 8.78 0.49
N LEU A 125 16.27 9.80 -0.18
CA LEU A 125 16.10 9.97 -1.62
C LEU A 125 17.17 9.19 -2.37
N LEU A 126 16.78 8.41 -3.36
CA LEU A 126 17.63 7.57 -4.18
C LEU A 126 17.32 7.85 -5.65
N TYR A 127 18.34 8.12 -6.43
CA TYR A 127 18.19 8.70 -7.78
C TYR A 127 18.33 7.67 -8.90
N SER A 128 18.62 6.41 -8.56
CA SER A 128 18.69 5.32 -9.54
C SER A 128 18.01 4.05 -9.05
N ASP A 129 17.57 3.22 -9.99
CA ASP A 129 16.97 1.91 -9.72
C ASP A 129 17.98 1.00 -9.00
N GLN A 130 19.25 1.13 -9.33
CA GLN A 130 20.32 0.36 -8.71
C GLN A 130 20.55 0.74 -7.24
N GLU A 131 20.46 2.03 -6.90
CA GLU A 131 20.53 2.48 -5.50
C GLU A 131 19.37 1.94 -4.69
N MET A 132 18.15 2.01 -5.23
CA MET A 132 16.97 1.47 -4.56
C MET A 132 17.06 -0.04 -4.38
N LYS A 133 17.48 -0.78 -5.41
CA LYS A 133 17.71 -2.22 -5.34
C LYS A 133 18.70 -2.60 -4.23
N ARG A 134 19.81 -1.87 -4.11
CA ARG A 134 20.82 -2.09 -3.03
C ARG A 134 20.24 -1.74 -1.66
N ALA A 135 19.52 -0.64 -1.53
CA ALA A 135 18.92 -0.21 -0.27
C ALA A 135 17.91 -1.24 0.25
N LEU A 136 17.07 -1.80 -0.63
CA LEU A 136 16.13 -2.87 -0.27
C LEU A 136 16.84 -4.18 0.08
N GLY A 137 17.92 -4.51 -0.62
CA GLY A 137 18.76 -5.67 -0.28
C GLY A 137 19.35 -5.53 1.11
N HIS A 138 19.96 -4.40 1.42
CA HIS A 138 20.55 -4.12 2.72
C HIS A 138 19.48 -4.07 3.84
N LEU A 139 18.35 -3.42 3.61
CA LEU A 139 17.24 -3.41 4.58
C LEU A 139 16.85 -4.83 4.98
N ARG A 140 16.76 -5.73 4.00
CA ARG A 140 16.44 -7.13 4.24
C ARG A 140 17.51 -7.84 5.10
N GLU A 141 18.80 -7.67 4.75
CA GLU A 141 19.90 -8.26 5.52
C GLU A 141 19.88 -7.84 6.99
N VAL A 142 19.63 -6.56 7.24
CA VAL A 142 19.52 -5.99 8.58
C VAL A 142 18.32 -6.56 9.35
N MET A 143 17.21 -6.80 8.67
CA MET A 143 16.01 -7.40 9.28
C MET A 143 16.19 -8.91 9.50
N GLU A 144 16.73 -9.64 8.53
CA GLU A 144 17.01 -11.09 8.66
C GLU A 144 18.04 -11.39 9.77
N SER A 145 18.98 -10.47 10.01
CA SER A 145 19.94 -10.56 11.12
C SER A 145 19.35 -10.15 12.48
N GLY A 146 18.11 -9.63 12.51
CA GLY A 146 17.47 -9.16 13.73
C GLY A 146 17.99 -7.83 14.28
N GLN A 147 18.84 -7.13 13.52
CA GLN A 147 19.34 -5.79 13.89
C GLN A 147 18.28 -4.71 13.77
N LEU A 148 17.27 -4.93 12.94
CA LEU A 148 16.10 -4.05 12.80
C LEU A 148 14.83 -4.86 13.02
N VAL A 149 14.03 -4.42 13.99
CA VAL A 149 12.66 -4.90 14.20
C VAL A 149 11.72 -3.78 13.76
N ALA A 150 11.00 -3.99 12.67
CA ALA A 150 10.08 -2.99 12.15
C ALA A 150 8.74 -3.08 12.89
N GLU A 151 8.40 -2.07 13.68
CA GLU A 151 7.10 -1.95 14.36
C GLU A 151 6.02 -1.34 13.47
N SER A 152 6.41 -0.73 12.37
CA SER A 152 5.55 -0.12 11.37
C SER A 152 6.04 -0.46 9.95
N PRO A 153 5.21 -0.27 8.90
CA PRO A 153 5.64 -0.51 7.53
C PRO A 153 6.83 0.35 7.12
N CYS A 154 7.71 -0.21 6.31
CA CYS A 154 8.65 0.60 5.53
C CYS A 154 7.89 1.24 4.37
N VAL A 155 8.19 2.50 4.04
CA VAL A 155 7.50 3.21 2.95
C VAL A 155 8.42 3.35 1.75
N VAL A 156 7.96 2.89 0.60
CA VAL A 156 8.63 3.03 -0.69
C VAL A 156 7.89 4.05 -1.54
N HIS A 157 8.58 5.11 -1.95
CA HIS A 157 8.07 6.07 -2.93
C HIS A 157 8.62 5.71 -4.31
N ILE A 158 7.71 5.43 -5.23
CA ILE A 158 8.01 4.99 -6.60
C ILE A 158 8.07 6.21 -7.52
N PRO A 159 9.13 6.39 -8.33
CA PRO A 159 9.27 7.51 -9.28
C PRO A 159 8.11 7.61 -10.26
N LYS A 160 7.75 8.83 -10.65
CA LYS A 160 6.63 9.10 -11.57
C LYS A 160 6.75 8.41 -12.92
N ARG A 161 7.98 8.22 -13.44
CA ARG A 161 8.23 7.56 -14.73
C ARG A 161 7.69 6.14 -14.85
N PHE A 162 7.38 5.49 -13.72
CA PHE A 162 6.85 4.12 -13.72
C PHE A 162 5.34 4.07 -13.87
N PHE A 163 4.65 5.18 -13.66
CA PHE A 163 3.18 5.22 -13.70
C PHE A 163 2.67 5.48 -15.11
N ASP A 164 1.55 4.84 -15.46
CA ASP A 164 0.80 5.15 -16.66
C ASP A 164 0.12 6.50 -16.49
N THR A 165 0.58 7.50 -17.24
CA THR A 165 0.05 8.86 -17.22
C THR A 165 -1.39 8.95 -17.75
N ALA A 166 -1.83 7.97 -18.55
CA ALA A 166 -3.18 7.91 -19.08
C ALA A 166 -4.20 7.33 -18.07
N ASN A 167 -3.72 6.57 -17.08
CA ASN A 167 -4.54 5.84 -16.11
C ASN A 167 -4.31 6.29 -14.66
N SER A 168 -4.31 7.56 -14.39
CA SER A 168 -4.14 8.13 -13.03
C SER A 168 -5.24 7.67 -12.03
N ARG A 169 -5.34 6.36 -11.77
CA ARG A 169 -6.42 5.77 -10.96
C ARG A 169 -6.18 5.72 -9.46
N ALA A 170 -4.95 5.79 -8.99
CA ALA A 170 -4.65 5.41 -7.61
C ALA A 170 -3.72 6.36 -6.85
N THR A 171 -3.71 7.64 -7.15
CA THR A 171 -2.77 8.58 -6.50
C THR A 171 -3.00 8.82 -5.01
N ASN A 172 -4.15 8.38 -4.46
CA ASN A 172 -4.54 8.66 -3.07
C ASN A 172 -4.84 7.42 -2.22
N VAL A 173 -4.47 6.21 -2.67
CA VAL A 173 -4.66 4.98 -1.92
C VAL A 173 -3.32 4.51 -1.36
N ARG A 174 -3.27 4.27 -0.07
CA ARG A 174 -2.12 3.61 0.58
C ARG A 174 -2.23 2.12 0.32
N ILE A 175 -1.18 1.50 -0.19
CA ILE A 175 -1.18 0.07 -0.45
C ILE A 175 -0.11 -0.59 0.39
N LEU A 176 -0.55 -1.58 1.19
CA LEU A 176 0.28 -2.34 2.11
C LEU A 176 0.47 -3.76 1.57
N ASP A 177 1.72 -4.14 1.33
CA ASP A 177 2.12 -5.52 1.02
C ASP A 177 2.61 -6.17 2.31
N LEU A 178 1.83 -7.11 2.82
CA LEU A 178 2.23 -7.89 3.98
C LEU A 178 3.12 -9.06 3.53
N PRO A 179 4.15 -9.42 4.33
CA PRO A 179 4.94 -10.62 4.08
C PRO A 179 4.03 -11.85 3.96
N GLY A 180 4.45 -12.80 3.14
CA GLY A 180 3.68 -14.04 2.98
C GLY A 180 3.67 -14.89 4.26
N ASP A 181 2.73 -15.82 4.32
CA ASP A 181 2.49 -16.74 5.45
C ASP A 181 3.55 -17.86 5.58
N ASN A 182 4.63 -17.80 4.81
CA ASN A 182 5.76 -18.75 4.90
C ASN A 182 7.06 -18.01 5.27
N PRO A 183 7.21 -17.62 6.54
CA PRO A 183 8.38 -16.90 7.02
C PRO A 183 9.63 -17.77 7.01
N ALA A 184 10.78 -17.14 6.81
CA ALA A 184 12.07 -17.83 6.79
C ALA A 184 12.56 -18.19 8.20
N ASN A 185 12.09 -17.49 9.24
CA ASN A 185 12.48 -17.68 10.63
C ASN A 185 11.39 -17.23 11.61
N GLU A 186 11.57 -17.54 12.92
CA GLU A 186 10.61 -17.19 13.97
C GLU A 186 10.41 -15.67 14.17
N GLN A 187 11.41 -14.87 13.90
CA GLN A 187 11.32 -13.41 14.03
C GLN A 187 10.44 -12.84 12.92
N GLU A 188 10.62 -13.32 11.70
CA GLU A 188 9.76 -12.96 10.58
C GLU A 188 8.30 -13.40 10.85
N GLN A 189 8.09 -14.59 11.43
CA GLN A 189 6.76 -15.06 11.83
C GLN A 189 6.10 -14.15 12.88
N LYS A 190 6.86 -13.71 13.88
CA LYS A 190 6.33 -12.77 14.90
C LYS A 190 5.96 -11.44 14.26
N HIS A 191 6.79 -10.92 13.36
CA HIS A 191 6.51 -9.69 12.61
C HIS A 191 5.24 -9.81 11.75
N VAL A 192 5.12 -10.89 10.96
CA VAL A 192 3.93 -11.19 10.15
C VAL A 192 2.67 -11.21 11.01
N ASN A 193 2.72 -11.92 12.14
CA ASN A 193 1.57 -12.04 13.05
C ASN A 193 1.20 -10.68 13.68
N GLN A 194 2.18 -9.87 14.04
CA GLN A 194 1.94 -8.53 14.59
C GLN A 194 1.33 -7.60 13.55
N MET A 195 1.88 -7.57 12.35
CA MET A 195 1.36 -6.74 11.26
C MET A 195 -0.04 -7.19 10.82
N ALA A 196 -0.29 -8.49 10.74
CA ALA A 196 -1.60 -9.02 10.45
C ALA A 196 -2.64 -8.56 11.49
N LYS A 197 -2.31 -8.64 12.79
CA LYS A 197 -3.20 -8.15 13.87
C LYS A 197 -3.46 -6.63 13.79
N THR A 198 -2.49 -5.87 13.29
CA THR A 198 -2.60 -4.41 13.22
C THR A 198 -3.41 -3.95 12.02
N TYR A 199 -3.28 -4.63 10.88
CA TYR A 199 -3.81 -4.16 9.59
C TYR A 199 -4.93 -5.03 9.01
N LEU A 200 -5.11 -6.26 9.46
CA LEU A 200 -6.26 -7.09 9.08
C LEU A 200 -7.37 -6.95 10.12
N PRO A 201 -8.64 -6.84 9.69
CA PRO A 201 -9.80 -6.75 10.57
C PRO A 201 -10.04 -8.01 11.39
#